data_7b07ce16d6f88b719a6213a7ebe030ad
#
_entry.id   7b07ce16d6f88b719a6213a7ebe030ad
#
_cell.length_a   1.000
_cell.length_b   1.000
_cell.length_c   1.000
_cell.angle_alpha   90.00
_cell.angle_beta   90.00
_cell.angle_gamma   90.00
#
_symmetry.space_group_name_H-M   'P 1'
#
loop_
_entity.id
_entity.type
_entity.pdbx_description
1 polymer ?
#
loop_
_entity_poly.entity_id
_entity_poly.type
_entity_poly.pdbx_seq_one_letter_code
_entity_poly.pdbx_strand_id
1 'polypeptide(L)'
;MERNYSVSSQRQFISALKIFTVFCPQTKIHNLSLERPKKSRILPSVLSQEEVLRIIQYTQNIKHRAILTLLYSCGLRIGELINLKLIDFHIDRKQLIVKKGKGRKDRYVSLADSFLPLLSNYYHSYKPTIYFVEGQNGGKYSAESIRSFLRKSCKKAGIRKPVTPHTLRHSYATHLLENGVALRYIQTLLGHSKPETTMIYTHVQRKDLMEIQNPLDVALQKLNKINNDKQKVVLSRNI
;
A
#
# COMPACT_ATOMS: atom_id res chain seq x y z
N MET A 1 29.12 11.58 22.67
CA MET A 1 28.65 10.98 21.39
C MET A 1 27.38 11.69 20.96
N GLU A 2 27.46 12.60 20.01
CA GLU A 2 26.28 13.24 19.43
C GLU A 2 25.55 12.25 18.54
N ARG A 3 24.33 11.89 18.91
CA ARG A 3 23.47 11.04 18.08
C ARG A 3 22.80 11.91 17.01
N ASN A 4 23.21 11.80 15.77
CA ASN A 4 22.55 12.43 14.63
C ASN A 4 21.16 11.80 14.39
N TYR A 5 20.12 12.41 14.95
CA TYR A 5 18.74 11.99 14.73
C TYR A 5 18.24 12.45 13.36
N SER A 6 17.40 11.61 12.72
CA SER A 6 16.74 12.01 11.48
C SER A 6 15.88 13.26 11.66
N VAL A 7 15.72 14.09 10.63
CA VAL A 7 14.86 15.29 10.65
C VAL A 7 13.43 14.93 11.12
N SER A 8 12.92 13.77 10.76
CA SER A 8 11.60 13.30 11.20
C SER A 8 11.57 13.06 12.70
N SER A 9 12.59 12.42 13.28
CA SER A 9 12.71 12.15 14.71
C SER A 9 12.86 13.44 15.49
N GLN A 10 13.68 14.39 15.01
CA GLN A 10 13.83 15.70 15.61
C GLN A 10 12.50 16.45 15.67
N ARG A 11 11.72 16.44 14.57
CA ARG A 11 10.40 17.08 14.51
C ARG A 11 9.38 16.45 15.47
N GLN A 12 9.41 15.12 15.64
CA GLN A 12 8.56 14.41 16.61
C GLN A 12 8.94 14.80 18.05
N PHE A 13 10.23 14.81 18.35
CA PHE A 13 10.73 15.20 19.66
C PHE A 13 10.35 16.64 20.01
N ILE A 14 10.55 17.59 19.10
CA ILE A 14 10.14 18.99 19.29
C ILE A 14 8.60 19.08 19.48
N SER A 15 7.82 18.29 18.77
CA SER A 15 6.36 18.28 18.94
C SER A 15 5.97 17.76 20.33
N ALA A 16 6.63 16.71 20.81
CA ALA A 16 6.40 16.17 22.15
C ALA A 16 6.79 17.18 23.23
N LEU A 17 7.95 17.85 23.08
CA LEU A 17 8.38 18.90 24.01
C LEU A 17 7.37 20.07 24.05
N LYS A 18 6.88 20.53 22.91
CA LYS A 18 5.86 21.59 22.86
C LYS A 18 4.56 21.20 23.58
N ILE A 19 4.14 19.95 23.48
CA ILE A 19 2.98 19.45 24.22
C ILE A 19 3.32 19.39 25.72
N PHE A 20 4.48 18.88 26.07
CA PHE A 20 4.91 18.77 27.46
C PHE A 20 4.94 20.13 28.17
N THR A 21 5.46 21.20 27.53
CA THR A 21 5.50 22.55 28.10
C THR A 21 4.09 23.14 28.33
N VAL A 22 3.08 22.72 27.57
CA VAL A 22 1.68 23.13 27.79
C VAL A 22 1.12 22.48 29.08
N PHE A 23 1.44 21.22 29.33
CA PHE A 23 0.95 20.47 30.50
C PHE A 23 1.78 20.70 31.77
N CYS A 24 3.04 21.11 31.63
CA CYS A 24 3.96 21.35 32.74
C CYS A 24 4.55 22.77 32.64
N PRO A 25 3.77 23.84 32.88
CA PRO A 25 4.21 25.23 32.69
C PRO A 25 5.31 25.66 33.66
N GLN A 26 5.52 24.93 34.76
CA GLN A 26 6.58 25.20 35.71
C GLN A 26 7.99 24.75 35.25
N THR A 27 8.07 23.98 34.19
CA THR A 27 9.37 23.60 33.60
C THR A 27 9.96 24.80 32.88
N LYS A 28 11.05 25.37 33.43
CA LYS A 28 11.81 26.48 32.83
C LYS A 28 12.52 26.08 31.53
N ILE A 29 11.78 25.62 30.55
CA ILE A 29 12.28 25.49 29.15
C ILE A 29 12.08 26.87 28.49
N HIS A 30 12.53 27.93 29.19
CA HIS A 30 12.21 29.32 28.86
C HIS A 30 12.99 29.82 27.69
N ASN A 31 13.64 29.37 26.87
CA ASN A 31 14.28 29.95 25.65
C ASN A 31 14.78 28.95 24.63
N LEU A 32 14.27 27.74 24.64
CA LEU A 32 14.48 26.88 23.47
C LEU A 32 13.57 27.40 22.36
N SER A 33 14.12 28.14 21.42
CA SER A 33 13.51 28.35 20.12
C SER A 33 13.35 26.96 19.49
N LEU A 34 12.24 26.27 19.83
CA LEU A 34 11.95 24.93 19.35
C LEU A 34 11.52 25.01 17.88
N GLU A 35 12.48 25.47 17.04
CA GLU A 35 12.28 25.51 15.61
C GLU A 35 12.32 24.12 15.02
N ARG A 36 11.26 23.79 14.28
CA ARG A 36 11.20 22.52 13.58
C ARG A 36 12.10 22.55 12.35
N PRO A 37 13.09 21.65 12.23
CA PRO A 37 13.94 21.62 11.06
C PRO A 37 13.09 21.43 9.79
N LYS A 38 13.46 22.10 8.70
CA LYS A 38 12.75 21.99 7.41
C LYS A 38 12.73 20.54 6.95
N LYS A 39 11.58 20.06 6.48
CA LYS A 39 11.50 18.73 5.85
C LYS A 39 12.31 18.74 4.57
N SER A 40 13.25 17.82 4.43
CA SER A 40 13.85 17.54 3.13
C SER A 40 12.75 16.98 2.20
N ARG A 41 12.57 17.58 1.04
CA ARG A 41 11.68 17.09 -0.02
C ARG A 41 12.42 16.03 -0.84
N ILE A 42 12.61 14.85 -0.25
CA ILE A 42 13.12 13.70 -0.99
C ILE A 42 11.95 13.15 -1.81
N LEU A 43 12.13 13.08 -3.13
CA LEU A 43 11.16 12.45 -4.01
C LEU A 43 10.99 10.97 -3.62
N PRO A 44 9.75 10.49 -3.53
CA PRO A 44 9.51 9.09 -3.18
C PRO A 44 10.10 8.18 -4.25
N SER A 45 10.75 7.09 -3.82
CA SER A 45 11.18 6.04 -4.73
C SER A 45 9.95 5.36 -5.35
N VAL A 46 9.92 5.28 -6.67
CA VAL A 46 8.88 4.60 -7.45
C VAL A 46 9.52 3.43 -8.19
N LEU A 47 8.83 2.30 -8.19
CA LEU A 47 9.18 1.11 -8.98
C LEU A 47 8.55 1.23 -10.37
N SER A 48 9.20 0.71 -11.40
CA SER A 48 8.53 0.50 -12.69
C SER A 48 7.51 -0.65 -12.61
N GLN A 49 6.61 -0.75 -13.59
CA GLN A 49 5.63 -1.84 -13.64
C GLN A 49 6.34 -3.19 -13.71
N GLU A 50 7.42 -3.31 -14.51
CA GLU A 50 8.23 -4.51 -14.64
C GLU A 50 8.93 -4.87 -13.32
N GLU A 51 9.44 -3.88 -12.57
CA GLU A 51 10.05 -4.12 -11.26
C GLU A 51 9.04 -4.70 -10.27
N VAL A 52 7.81 -4.14 -10.25
CA VAL A 52 6.73 -4.66 -9.39
C VAL A 52 6.37 -6.10 -9.76
N LEU A 53 6.18 -6.37 -11.05
CA LEU A 53 5.84 -7.71 -11.52
C LEU A 53 6.95 -8.72 -11.19
N ARG A 54 8.22 -8.35 -11.39
CA ARG A 54 9.35 -9.21 -10.97
C ARG A 54 9.33 -9.51 -9.48
N ILE A 55 9.09 -8.52 -8.62
CA ILE A 55 8.99 -8.74 -7.17
C ILE A 55 7.89 -9.77 -6.86
N ILE A 56 6.71 -9.64 -7.47
CA ILE A 56 5.58 -10.55 -7.28
C ILE A 56 5.94 -11.95 -7.79
N GLN A 57 6.52 -12.08 -8.98
CA GLN A 57 6.91 -13.35 -9.60
C GLN A 57 7.97 -14.09 -8.77
N TYR A 58 9.01 -13.40 -8.30
CA TYR A 58 10.07 -14.01 -7.49
C TYR A 58 9.64 -14.28 -6.04
N THR A 59 8.39 -13.95 -5.67
CA THR A 59 7.81 -14.30 -4.37
C THR A 59 7.18 -15.69 -4.43
N GLN A 60 7.91 -16.73 -4.04
CA GLN A 60 7.49 -18.13 -4.16
C GLN A 60 6.27 -18.49 -3.30
N ASN A 61 6.23 -18.02 -2.05
CA ASN A 61 5.15 -18.33 -1.13
C ASN A 61 3.85 -17.64 -1.56
N ILE A 62 2.80 -18.43 -1.78
CA ILE A 62 1.49 -17.98 -2.30
C ILE A 62 0.85 -16.91 -1.40
N LYS A 63 0.91 -17.07 -0.06
CA LYS A 63 0.39 -16.08 0.89
C LYS A 63 1.16 -14.74 0.76
N HIS A 64 2.47 -14.79 0.68
CA HIS A 64 3.29 -13.59 0.51
C HIS A 64 3.03 -12.92 -0.84
N ARG A 65 2.88 -13.71 -1.90
CA ARG A 65 2.55 -13.24 -3.24
C ARG A 65 1.19 -12.54 -3.24
N ALA A 66 0.16 -13.15 -2.64
CA ALA A 66 -1.15 -12.54 -2.51
C ALA A 66 -1.12 -11.22 -1.73
N ILE A 67 -0.32 -11.13 -0.65
CA ILE A 67 -0.12 -9.90 0.12
C ILE A 67 0.48 -8.80 -0.76
N LEU A 68 1.58 -9.08 -1.48
CA LEU A 68 2.27 -8.06 -2.29
C LEU A 68 1.40 -7.62 -3.46
N THR A 69 0.72 -8.55 -4.11
CA THR A 69 -0.22 -8.26 -5.19
C THR A 69 -1.32 -7.33 -4.71
N LEU A 70 -1.94 -7.62 -3.57
CA LEU A 70 -3.02 -6.79 -3.04
C LEU A 70 -2.53 -5.42 -2.55
N LEU A 71 -1.35 -5.33 -1.91
CA LEU A 71 -0.74 -4.07 -1.53
C LEU A 71 -0.54 -3.14 -2.72
N TYR A 72 -0.09 -3.68 -3.85
CA TYR A 72 0.12 -2.92 -5.08
C TYR A 72 -1.20 -2.63 -5.80
N SER A 73 -2.00 -3.66 -6.11
CA SER A 73 -3.18 -3.51 -6.97
C SER A 73 -4.31 -2.68 -6.35
N CYS A 74 -4.36 -2.59 -5.02
CA CYS A 74 -5.35 -1.78 -4.30
C CYS A 74 -4.73 -0.57 -3.58
N GLY A 75 -3.44 -0.37 -3.67
CA GLY A 75 -2.74 0.75 -3.02
C GLY A 75 -2.94 0.80 -1.50
N LEU A 76 -3.01 -0.35 -0.83
CA LEU A 76 -3.30 -0.43 0.59
C LEU A 76 -2.12 0.06 1.45
N ARG A 77 -2.45 0.66 2.61
CA ARG A 77 -1.45 0.79 3.68
C ARG A 77 -1.24 -0.57 4.34
N ILE A 78 -0.05 -0.84 4.85
CA ILE A 78 0.25 -2.10 5.55
C ILE A 78 -0.71 -2.35 6.72
N GLY A 79 -1.06 -1.29 7.48
CA GLY A 79 -2.02 -1.39 8.56
C GLY A 79 -3.45 -1.67 8.09
N GLU A 80 -3.84 -1.23 6.91
CA GLU A 80 -5.12 -1.57 6.30
C GLU A 80 -5.14 -3.05 5.91
N LEU A 81 -4.08 -3.54 5.27
CA LEU A 81 -3.98 -4.94 4.84
C LEU A 81 -4.04 -5.92 6.02
N ILE A 82 -3.29 -5.70 7.10
CA ILE A 82 -3.29 -6.62 8.26
C ILE A 82 -4.61 -6.64 9.03
N ASN A 83 -5.44 -5.60 8.88
CA ASN A 83 -6.77 -5.53 9.49
C ASN A 83 -7.89 -5.95 8.53
N LEU A 84 -7.57 -6.28 7.29
CA LEU A 84 -8.53 -6.67 6.29
C LEU A 84 -9.14 -8.02 6.63
N LYS A 85 -10.48 -8.09 6.60
CA LYS A 85 -11.24 -9.31 6.86
C LYS A 85 -11.76 -9.93 5.57
N LEU A 86 -12.05 -11.22 5.59
CA LEU A 86 -12.61 -11.92 4.44
C LEU A 86 -13.95 -11.34 4.00
N ILE A 87 -14.77 -10.89 4.95
CA ILE A 87 -16.08 -10.26 4.68
C ILE A 87 -15.95 -8.92 3.94
N ASP A 88 -14.77 -8.33 3.90
CA ASP A 88 -14.55 -7.06 3.20
C ASP A 88 -14.36 -7.24 1.68
N PHE A 89 -14.23 -8.50 1.22
CA PHE A 89 -14.10 -8.86 -0.20
C PHE A 89 -15.47 -9.11 -0.84
N HIS A 90 -15.82 -8.30 -1.81
CA HIS A 90 -17.02 -8.46 -2.63
C HIS A 90 -16.60 -8.96 -4.02
N ILE A 91 -16.41 -10.28 -4.13
CA ILE A 91 -15.85 -10.90 -5.34
C ILE A 91 -16.74 -10.67 -6.56
N ASP A 92 -18.06 -10.82 -6.40
CA ASP A 92 -19.05 -10.63 -7.48
C ASP A 92 -18.99 -9.22 -8.10
N ARG A 93 -18.62 -8.23 -7.28
CA ARG A 93 -18.49 -6.84 -7.69
C ARG A 93 -17.06 -6.43 -7.99
N LYS A 94 -16.10 -7.35 -7.84
CA LYS A 94 -14.66 -7.09 -7.93
C LYS A 94 -14.23 -5.89 -7.07
N GLN A 95 -14.74 -5.82 -5.85
CA GLN A 95 -14.53 -4.71 -4.93
C GLN A 95 -14.01 -5.19 -3.58
N LEU A 96 -13.21 -4.33 -2.97
CA LEU A 96 -12.72 -4.47 -1.62
C LEU A 96 -13.13 -3.25 -0.80
N ILE A 97 -13.71 -3.46 0.38
CA ILE A 97 -14.00 -2.39 1.34
C ILE A 97 -12.80 -2.23 2.25
N VAL A 98 -12.18 -1.06 2.21
CA VAL A 98 -11.10 -0.70 3.13
C VAL A 98 -11.69 0.12 4.26
N LYS A 99 -11.93 -0.54 5.38
CA LYS A 99 -12.45 0.10 6.58
C LYS A 99 -11.36 0.89 7.29
N LYS A 100 -11.68 2.11 7.67
CA LYS A 100 -10.80 2.98 8.45
C LYS A 100 -11.35 3.09 9.85
N GLY A 101 -10.50 2.86 10.85
CA GLY A 101 -10.86 3.05 12.25
C GLY A 101 -11.34 4.48 12.54
N LYS A 102 -11.82 4.69 13.76
CA LYS A 102 -12.48 5.87 14.33
C LYS A 102 -12.18 7.21 13.62
N GLY A 103 -13.22 7.84 13.04
CA GLY A 103 -13.14 9.19 12.45
C GLY A 103 -12.69 9.28 10.98
N ARG A 104 -12.46 8.17 10.27
CA ARG A 104 -12.09 8.17 8.86
C ARG A 104 -13.14 7.42 8.03
N LYS A 105 -13.46 7.96 6.85
CA LYS A 105 -14.44 7.34 5.93
C LYS A 105 -13.91 6.04 5.32
N ASP A 106 -14.74 5.03 5.24
CA ASP A 106 -14.47 3.80 4.49
C ASP A 106 -14.39 4.11 3.00
N ARG A 107 -13.63 3.30 2.27
CA ARG A 107 -13.52 3.44 0.82
C ARG A 107 -13.61 2.08 0.13
N TYR A 108 -14.07 2.12 -1.09
CA TYR A 108 -14.04 0.99 -2.00
C TYR A 108 -12.82 1.11 -2.91
N VAL A 109 -12.18 -0.02 -3.18
CA VAL A 109 -11.12 -0.16 -4.17
C VAL A 109 -11.45 -1.33 -5.09
N SER A 110 -11.07 -1.24 -6.37
CA SER A 110 -11.26 -2.31 -7.33
C SER A 110 -10.26 -3.43 -7.08
N LEU A 111 -10.72 -4.68 -7.17
CA LEU A 111 -9.87 -5.87 -7.25
C LEU A 111 -9.48 -6.11 -8.71
N ALA A 112 -8.19 -6.34 -8.95
CA ALA A 112 -7.70 -6.69 -10.27
C ALA A 112 -8.19 -8.08 -10.68
N ASP A 113 -8.64 -8.24 -11.93
CA ASP A 113 -9.06 -9.55 -12.47
C ASP A 113 -7.96 -10.59 -12.38
N SER A 114 -6.73 -10.18 -12.67
CA SER A 114 -5.53 -11.02 -12.56
C SER A 114 -5.21 -11.48 -11.13
N PHE A 115 -5.76 -10.81 -10.11
CA PHE A 115 -5.60 -11.21 -8.71
C PHE A 115 -6.56 -12.34 -8.29
N LEU A 116 -7.73 -12.47 -8.91
CA LEU A 116 -8.77 -13.41 -8.49
C LEU A 116 -8.30 -14.88 -8.49
N PRO A 117 -7.58 -15.39 -9.51
CA PRO A 117 -7.04 -16.75 -9.47
C PRO A 117 -6.03 -16.96 -8.34
N LEU A 118 -5.16 -15.96 -8.09
CA LEU A 118 -4.21 -16.02 -6.99
C LEU A 118 -4.92 -16.00 -5.64
N LEU A 119 -5.97 -15.20 -5.48
CA LEU A 119 -6.80 -15.14 -4.27
C LEU A 119 -7.44 -16.50 -4.00
N SER A 120 -8.03 -17.13 -5.02
CA SER A 120 -8.64 -18.45 -4.93
C SER A 120 -7.62 -19.51 -4.49
N ASN A 121 -6.47 -19.57 -5.14
CA ASN A 121 -5.40 -20.50 -4.77
C ASN A 121 -4.90 -20.28 -3.35
N TYR A 122 -4.74 -19.03 -2.95
CA TYR A 122 -4.36 -18.68 -1.58
C TYR A 122 -5.42 -19.16 -0.57
N TYR A 123 -6.69 -18.86 -0.83
CA TYR A 123 -7.80 -19.25 0.04
C TYR A 123 -7.88 -20.77 0.24
N HIS A 124 -7.80 -21.54 -0.83
CA HIS A 124 -7.85 -23.00 -0.76
C HIS A 124 -6.64 -23.60 -0.04
N SER A 125 -5.44 -23.00 -0.21
CA SER A 125 -4.21 -23.52 0.40
C SER A 125 -4.07 -23.17 1.87
N TYR A 126 -4.50 -22.00 2.30
CA TYR A 126 -4.26 -21.50 3.67
C TYR A 126 -5.53 -21.46 4.54
N LYS A 127 -6.72 -21.51 3.93
CA LYS A 127 -8.04 -21.52 4.58
C LYS A 127 -8.16 -20.48 5.71
N PRO A 128 -7.87 -19.19 5.46
CA PRO A 128 -8.02 -18.17 6.47
C PRO A 128 -9.48 -18.09 6.92
N THR A 129 -9.72 -17.75 8.19
CA THR A 129 -11.05 -17.78 8.79
C THR A 129 -11.66 -16.41 9.02
N ILE A 130 -10.89 -15.45 9.50
CA ILE A 130 -11.36 -14.09 9.85
C ILE A 130 -10.65 -13.04 9.03
N TYR A 131 -9.31 -13.02 9.11
CA TYR A 131 -8.52 -12.02 8.42
C TYR A 131 -8.07 -12.53 7.05
N PHE A 132 -7.95 -11.62 6.09
CA PHE A 132 -7.36 -11.98 4.80
C PHE A 132 -5.98 -12.61 4.98
N VAL A 133 -5.19 -12.12 5.92
CA VAL A 133 -3.88 -12.70 6.24
C VAL A 133 -3.79 -12.99 7.72
N GLU A 134 -3.66 -14.26 8.03
CA GLU A 134 -3.54 -14.77 9.40
C GLU A 134 -2.12 -15.23 9.71
N GLY A 135 -1.68 -14.96 10.96
CA GLY A 135 -0.48 -15.51 11.55
C GLY A 135 -0.62 -16.99 11.93
N GLN A 136 0.39 -17.54 12.58
CA GLN A 136 0.42 -18.97 12.93
C GLN A 136 -0.73 -19.40 13.87
N ASN A 137 -1.21 -18.49 14.73
CA ASN A 137 -2.26 -18.77 15.72
C ASN A 137 -3.62 -18.21 15.31
N GLY A 138 -3.90 -18.05 14.02
CA GLY A 138 -5.17 -17.48 13.53
C GLY A 138 -5.37 -15.99 13.79
N GLY A 139 -4.43 -15.33 14.47
CA GLY A 139 -4.45 -13.88 14.71
C GLY A 139 -3.94 -13.06 13.52
N LYS A 140 -3.93 -11.73 13.68
CA LYS A 140 -3.46 -10.82 12.64
C LYS A 140 -2.00 -11.09 12.26
N TYR A 141 -1.70 -10.94 10.97
CA TYR A 141 -0.34 -11.08 10.47
C TYR A 141 0.53 -9.89 10.90
N SER A 142 1.83 -10.13 11.08
CA SER A 142 2.77 -9.09 11.52
C SER A 142 3.19 -8.16 10.35
N ALA A 143 3.12 -6.85 10.60
CA ALA A 143 3.64 -5.86 9.65
C ALA A 143 5.15 -6.03 9.41
N GLU A 144 5.92 -6.46 10.44
CA GLU A 144 7.36 -6.66 10.29
C GLU A 144 7.66 -7.89 9.43
N SER A 145 6.87 -8.96 9.55
CA SER A 145 6.97 -10.11 8.65
C SER A 145 6.76 -9.69 7.19
N ILE A 146 5.78 -8.80 6.92
CA ILE A 146 5.55 -8.27 5.56
C ILE A 146 6.78 -7.51 5.07
N ARG A 147 7.36 -6.63 5.87
CA ARG A 147 8.57 -5.89 5.50
C ARG A 147 9.77 -6.83 5.26
N SER A 148 9.89 -7.85 6.09
CA SER A 148 10.99 -8.82 6.01
C SER A 148 10.93 -9.63 4.72
N PHE A 149 9.78 -10.25 4.39
CA PHE A 149 9.71 -11.03 3.16
C PHE A 149 9.70 -10.15 1.90
N LEU A 150 9.16 -8.93 1.95
CA LEU A 150 9.28 -7.97 0.84
C LEU A 150 10.75 -7.69 0.52
N ARG A 151 11.59 -7.43 1.53
CA ARG A 151 13.05 -7.26 1.34
C ARG A 151 13.69 -8.49 0.70
N LYS A 152 13.30 -9.69 1.14
CA LYS A 152 13.79 -10.95 0.55
C LYS A 152 13.36 -11.11 -0.91
N SER A 153 12.11 -10.79 -1.21
CA SER A 153 11.56 -10.82 -2.59
C SER A 153 12.28 -9.82 -3.51
N CYS A 154 12.51 -8.59 -3.04
CA CYS A 154 13.27 -7.58 -3.79
C CYS A 154 14.70 -8.06 -4.09
N LYS A 155 15.39 -8.65 -3.11
CA LYS A 155 16.73 -9.20 -3.33
C LYS A 155 16.72 -10.30 -4.39
N LYS A 156 15.76 -11.24 -4.32
CA LYS A 156 15.60 -12.31 -5.32
C LYS A 156 15.27 -11.76 -6.72
N ALA A 157 14.46 -10.70 -6.79
CA ALA A 157 14.10 -10.04 -8.05
C ALA A 157 15.21 -9.12 -8.60
N GLY A 158 16.37 -9.02 -7.95
CA GLY A 158 17.48 -8.16 -8.37
C GLY A 158 17.20 -6.67 -8.22
N ILE A 159 16.25 -6.28 -7.36
CA ILE A 159 15.90 -4.87 -7.12
C ILE A 159 16.83 -4.29 -6.07
N ARG A 160 17.65 -3.30 -6.47
CA ARG A 160 18.64 -2.63 -5.59
C ARG A 160 18.05 -1.45 -4.82
N LYS A 161 16.92 -0.89 -5.27
CA LYS A 161 16.24 0.23 -4.61
C LYS A 161 15.69 -0.18 -3.24
N PRO A 162 15.67 0.72 -2.24
CA PRO A 162 14.98 0.46 -0.98
C PRO A 162 13.47 0.40 -1.21
N VAL A 163 12.88 -0.78 -1.06
CA VAL A 163 11.44 -1.00 -1.27
C VAL A 163 10.74 -1.26 0.05
N THR A 164 9.66 -0.54 0.27
CA THR A 164 8.77 -0.68 1.43
C THR A 164 7.32 -0.89 0.95
N PRO A 165 6.40 -1.30 1.82
CA PRO A 165 4.97 -1.32 1.46
C PRO A 165 4.44 0.05 1.00
N HIS A 166 5.01 1.16 1.51
CA HIS A 166 4.70 2.50 1.02
C HIS A 166 5.21 2.74 -0.40
N THR A 167 6.36 2.18 -0.76
CA THR A 167 6.89 2.25 -2.13
C THR A 167 5.93 1.60 -3.12
N LEU A 168 5.38 0.41 -2.81
CA LEU A 168 4.36 -0.25 -3.65
C LEU A 168 3.12 0.63 -3.83
N ARG A 169 2.64 1.25 -2.75
CA ARG A 169 1.50 2.15 -2.80
C ARG A 169 1.79 3.43 -3.61
N HIS A 170 3.00 4.00 -3.48
CA HIS A 170 3.41 5.16 -4.30
C HIS A 170 3.48 4.78 -5.78
N SER A 171 4.05 3.61 -6.09
CA SER A 171 4.11 3.10 -7.47
C SER A 171 2.71 2.89 -8.05
N TYR A 172 1.76 2.34 -7.27
CA TYR A 172 0.36 2.24 -7.69
C TYR A 172 -0.23 3.60 -8.05
N ALA A 173 -0.04 4.62 -7.19
CA ALA A 173 -0.56 5.96 -7.45
C ALA A 173 0.06 6.61 -8.69
N THR A 174 1.38 6.45 -8.85
CA THR A 174 2.12 6.97 -10.01
C THR A 174 1.66 6.29 -11.30
N HIS A 175 1.53 4.96 -11.30
CA HIS A 175 1.08 4.21 -12.48
C HIS A 175 -0.37 4.52 -12.86
N LEU A 176 -1.26 4.79 -11.90
CA LEU A 176 -2.61 5.29 -12.20
C LEU A 176 -2.55 6.65 -12.89
N LEU A 177 -1.71 7.56 -12.39
CA LEU A 177 -1.54 8.88 -12.99
C LEU A 177 -0.96 8.79 -14.40
N GLU A 178 0.05 7.95 -14.61
CA GLU A 178 0.66 7.67 -15.93
C GLU A 178 -0.34 7.05 -16.91
N ASN A 179 -1.33 6.31 -16.39
CA ASN A 179 -2.44 5.75 -17.18
C ASN A 179 -3.61 6.75 -17.38
N GLY A 180 -3.43 8.04 -17.05
CA GLY A 180 -4.41 9.10 -17.29
C GLY A 180 -5.50 9.24 -16.24
N VAL A 181 -5.44 8.52 -15.12
CA VAL A 181 -6.43 8.64 -14.05
C VAL A 181 -6.28 9.98 -13.35
N ALA A 182 -7.36 10.76 -13.30
CA ALA A 182 -7.33 12.07 -12.66
C ALA A 182 -6.96 11.99 -11.17
N LEU A 183 -6.13 12.92 -10.70
CA LEU A 183 -5.57 12.96 -9.34
C LEU A 183 -6.64 12.85 -8.23
N ARG A 184 -7.81 13.41 -8.43
CA ARG A 184 -8.94 13.33 -7.49
C ARG A 184 -9.42 11.90 -7.23
N TYR A 185 -9.44 11.04 -8.26
CA TYR A 185 -9.81 9.64 -8.12
C TYR A 185 -8.72 8.87 -7.39
N ILE A 186 -7.45 9.14 -7.71
CA ILE A 186 -6.29 8.56 -7.02
C ILE A 186 -6.33 8.91 -5.52
N GLN A 187 -6.64 10.16 -5.18
CA GLN A 187 -6.79 10.60 -3.78
C GLN A 187 -7.91 9.84 -3.06
N THR A 188 -9.05 9.62 -3.73
CA THR A 188 -10.18 8.85 -3.22
C THR A 188 -9.81 7.39 -3.01
N LEU A 189 -9.21 6.73 -4.00
CA LEU A 189 -8.75 5.34 -3.95
C LEU A 189 -7.73 5.12 -2.83
N LEU A 190 -6.82 6.06 -2.65
CA LEU A 190 -5.83 5.99 -1.58
C LEU A 190 -6.40 6.41 -0.21
N GLY A 191 -7.51 7.10 -0.18
CA GLY A 191 -8.10 7.63 1.05
C GLY A 191 -7.14 8.60 1.74
N HIS A 192 -6.60 9.58 1.01
CA HIS A 192 -5.81 10.65 1.57
C HIS A 192 -6.73 11.66 2.27
N SER A 193 -6.44 11.94 3.55
CA SER A 193 -7.32 12.69 4.45
C SER A 193 -7.09 14.20 4.46
N LYS A 194 -6.37 14.79 3.52
CA LYS A 194 -6.28 16.24 3.39
C LYS A 194 -7.17 16.71 2.27
N PRO A 195 -8.32 17.26 2.58
CA PRO A 195 -9.36 17.57 1.64
C PRO A 195 -9.71 19.03 1.60
N GLU A 196 -8.80 19.94 1.48
CA GLU A 196 -9.24 21.32 1.22
C GLU A 196 -9.87 21.47 -0.18
N THR A 197 -9.70 20.46 -1.02
CA THR A 197 -10.29 20.41 -2.37
C THR A 197 -11.35 19.33 -2.58
N THR A 198 -11.57 18.45 -1.62
CA THR A 198 -12.46 17.28 -1.81
C THR A 198 -13.93 17.57 -1.45
N MET A 199 -14.22 18.69 -0.83
CA MET A 199 -15.62 19.05 -0.50
C MET A 199 -16.48 19.34 -1.73
N ILE A 200 -15.90 19.57 -2.89
CA ILE A 200 -16.65 19.84 -4.14
C ILE A 200 -17.05 18.53 -4.85
N TYR A 201 -16.44 17.37 -4.49
CA TYR A 201 -16.58 16.12 -5.25
C TYR A 201 -17.10 14.95 -4.43
N THR A 202 -18.03 15.18 -3.50
CA THR A 202 -18.75 14.13 -2.76
C THR A 202 -19.61 13.22 -3.66
N HIS A 203 -19.59 13.44 -4.96
CA HIS A 203 -20.40 12.73 -5.96
C HIS A 203 -19.58 11.93 -6.99
N VAL A 204 -18.39 11.45 -6.64
CA VAL A 204 -17.76 10.41 -7.46
C VAL A 204 -18.68 9.19 -7.41
N GLN A 205 -19.43 8.99 -8.49
CA GLN A 205 -20.35 7.86 -8.58
C GLN A 205 -19.52 6.59 -8.49
N ARG A 206 -20.04 5.63 -7.74
CA ARG A 206 -19.41 4.30 -7.56
C ARG A 206 -19.06 3.64 -8.89
N LYS A 207 -19.81 3.98 -9.95
CA LYS A 207 -19.62 3.55 -11.33
C LYS A 207 -18.29 4.07 -11.91
N ASP A 208 -17.96 5.35 -11.68
CA ASP A 208 -16.75 5.97 -12.24
C ASP A 208 -15.47 5.35 -11.69
N LEU A 209 -15.48 4.90 -10.41
CA LEU A 209 -14.35 4.20 -9.80
C LEU A 209 -14.19 2.78 -10.34
N MET A 210 -15.27 2.15 -10.80
CA MET A 210 -15.24 0.81 -11.37
C MET A 210 -14.68 0.77 -12.80
N GLU A 211 -14.77 1.88 -13.52
CA GLU A 211 -14.25 2.01 -14.89
C GLU A 211 -12.73 2.25 -14.95
N ILE A 212 -12.10 2.53 -13.78
CA ILE A 212 -10.66 2.75 -13.70
C ILE A 212 -9.92 1.41 -13.85
N GLN A 213 -9.11 1.29 -14.90
CA GLN A 213 -8.29 0.11 -15.10
C GLN A 213 -7.25 -0.05 -13.99
N ASN A 214 -7.13 -1.27 -13.46
CA ASN A 214 -6.15 -1.56 -12.43
C ASN A 214 -4.73 -1.60 -13.03
N PRO A 215 -3.74 -0.90 -12.44
CA PRO A 215 -2.38 -0.88 -12.96
C PRO A 215 -1.74 -2.26 -13.10
N LEU A 216 -2.11 -3.22 -12.25
CA LEU A 216 -1.62 -4.59 -12.36
C LEU A 216 -2.13 -5.26 -13.64
N ASP A 217 -3.41 -5.10 -13.96
CA ASP A 217 -4.00 -5.67 -15.18
C ASP A 217 -3.39 -5.04 -16.42
N VAL A 218 -3.21 -3.72 -16.44
CA VAL A 218 -2.56 -2.98 -17.52
C VAL A 218 -1.10 -3.45 -17.72
N ALA A 219 -0.36 -3.64 -16.63
CA ALA A 219 1.03 -4.10 -16.69
C ALA A 219 1.12 -5.52 -17.28
N LEU A 220 0.25 -6.44 -16.83
CA LEU A 220 0.20 -7.80 -17.38
C LEU A 220 -0.20 -7.83 -18.84
N GLN A 221 -1.18 -7.01 -19.26
CA GLN A 221 -1.58 -6.89 -20.67
C GLN A 221 -0.43 -6.41 -21.56
N LYS A 222 0.34 -5.39 -21.10
CA LYS A 222 1.52 -4.90 -21.85
C LYS A 222 2.58 -5.99 -21.99
N LEU A 223 2.91 -6.70 -20.92
CA LEU A 223 3.89 -7.79 -20.96
C LEU A 223 3.46 -8.94 -21.88
N ASN A 224 2.19 -9.35 -21.78
CA ASN A 224 1.65 -10.42 -22.62
C ASN A 224 1.55 -10.02 -24.11
N LYS A 225 1.43 -8.72 -24.43
CA LYS A 225 1.53 -8.21 -25.81
C LYS A 225 2.96 -8.21 -26.36
N ILE A 226 3.96 -7.97 -25.51
CA ILE A 226 5.37 -7.95 -25.90
C ILE A 226 5.88 -9.39 -26.10
N ASN A 227 5.39 -10.33 -25.29
CA ASN A 227 5.79 -11.74 -25.33
C ASN A 227 4.90 -12.56 -26.28
N ASN A 228 4.73 -12.12 -27.52
CA ASN A 228 3.77 -12.67 -28.49
C ASN A 228 3.84 -14.19 -28.75
N ASP A 229 4.83 -14.95 -28.20
CA ASP A 229 4.96 -16.39 -28.42
C ASP A 229 5.44 -17.25 -27.24
N LYS A 230 5.68 -16.69 -26.07
CA LYS A 230 6.19 -17.46 -24.93
C LYS A 230 5.45 -17.17 -23.64
N GLN A 231 4.67 -18.14 -23.20
CA GLN A 231 3.97 -18.24 -21.91
C GLN A 231 3.41 -16.93 -21.32
N LYS A 232 2.09 -16.78 -21.37
CA LYS A 232 1.37 -15.70 -20.67
C LYS A 232 1.77 -15.64 -19.20
N VAL A 233 2.13 -14.47 -18.73
CA VAL A 233 2.43 -14.24 -17.30
C VAL A 233 1.16 -14.42 -16.51
N VAL A 234 1.12 -15.45 -15.66
CA VAL A 234 0.00 -15.74 -14.76
C VAL A 234 0.50 -15.73 -13.31
N LEU A 235 -0.07 -14.86 -12.48
CA LEU A 235 0.39 -14.65 -11.10
C LEU A 235 0.14 -15.86 -10.18
N SER A 236 -0.77 -16.75 -10.54
CA SER A 236 -1.12 -17.94 -9.76
C SER A 236 -0.20 -19.15 -10.00
N ARG A 237 0.65 -19.12 -11.03
CA ARG A 237 1.60 -20.21 -11.32
C ARG A 237 2.90 -20.01 -10.54
N ASN A 238 3.44 -21.11 -10.02
CA ASN A 238 4.81 -21.14 -9.55
C ASN A 238 5.73 -21.11 -10.79
N ILE A 239 6.74 -20.24 -10.74
CA ILE A 239 7.79 -20.13 -11.76
C ILE A 239 8.86 -21.16 -11.46
#